data_b1b39200b89f6611b5b5a9d1d7a8b1a1
#
_entry.id   b1b39200b89f6611b5b5a9d1d7a8b1a1
#
_cell.length_a   1.000
_cell.length_b   1.000
_cell.length_c   1.000
_cell.angle_alpha   90.00
_cell.angle_beta   90.00
_cell.angle_gamma   90.00
#
_symmetry.space_group_name_H-M   'P 1'
#
loop_
_entity.id
_entity.type
_entity.pdbx_description
1 polymer ?
#
loop_
_entity_poly.entity_id
_entity_poly.type
_entity_poly.pdbx_seq_one_letter_code
_entity_poly.pdbx_strand_id
1 'polypeptide(L)'
;NIDNVKKPRIFVCNHLSNSDGLVLNKILKEKSDPYFIAGIKLSNDPITNIGTKIVKNIAIKPNSADKEAITKVVKALKSGEDILIFPEGTRSRTGAMIEGKKGILLFARMAKAEIIPIGMSGTDKLLPISTDGNMGAEKWHRADVTINIGDKIQFPKREKDEDKHEYEDRCMDTLMRSIARLLPEHYRGVYK
;
A
#
# COMPACT_ATOMS: atom_id res chain seq x y z
N ASN A 1 23.43 22.22 -9.86
CA ASN A 1 21.97 22.15 -9.61
C ASN A 1 21.60 20.69 -9.31
N ILE A 2 21.77 20.29 -8.06
CA ILE A 2 21.45 18.93 -7.55
C ILE A 2 19.98 18.85 -7.08
N ASP A 3 19.25 19.98 -7.08
CA ASP A 3 17.92 20.10 -6.49
C ASP A 3 16.74 19.68 -7.39
N ASN A 4 17.01 19.19 -8.61
CA ASN A 4 15.95 18.77 -9.54
C ASN A 4 15.73 17.26 -9.63
N VAL A 5 16.31 16.46 -8.75
CA VAL A 5 16.01 15.02 -8.70
C VAL A 5 14.67 14.87 -8.01
N LYS A 6 13.64 14.45 -8.74
CA LYS A 6 12.33 14.09 -8.20
C LYS A 6 12.54 13.10 -7.03
N LYS A 7 12.10 13.48 -5.83
CA LYS A 7 12.17 12.57 -4.69
C LYS A 7 11.30 11.34 -4.97
N PRO A 8 11.80 10.14 -4.68
CA PRO A 8 11.03 8.93 -4.85
C PRO A 8 9.81 8.95 -3.92
N ARG A 9 8.70 8.38 -4.37
CA ARG A 9 7.44 8.37 -3.62
C ARG A 9 7.06 6.94 -3.26
N ILE A 10 6.48 6.80 -2.09
CA ILE A 10 5.80 5.59 -1.65
C ILE A 10 4.32 5.91 -1.54
N PHE A 11 3.52 5.40 -2.45
CA PHE A 11 2.07 5.44 -2.35
C PHE A 11 1.61 4.39 -1.35
N VAL A 12 0.75 4.79 -0.41
CA VAL A 12 0.16 3.91 0.59
C VAL A 12 -1.36 3.91 0.44
N CYS A 13 -1.96 2.74 0.34
CA CYS A 13 -3.40 2.60 0.13
C CYS A 13 -3.98 1.52 1.04
N ASN A 14 -5.22 1.68 1.48
CA ASN A 14 -5.98 0.61 2.11
C ASN A 14 -6.22 -0.55 1.13
N HIS A 15 -6.48 -1.77 1.63
CA HIS A 15 -6.56 -2.98 0.81
C HIS A 15 -7.87 -3.74 1.03
N LEU A 16 -8.79 -3.65 0.07
CA LEU A 16 -10.14 -4.19 0.16
C LEU A 16 -10.37 -5.42 -0.75
N SER A 17 -9.69 -5.49 -1.90
CA SER A 17 -10.03 -6.42 -2.97
C SER A 17 -8.80 -6.86 -3.78
N ASN A 18 -8.89 -7.98 -4.49
CA ASN A 18 -7.91 -8.38 -5.50
C ASN A 18 -7.88 -7.44 -6.71
N SER A 19 -8.93 -6.66 -6.92
CA SER A 19 -8.98 -5.65 -7.99
C SER A 19 -8.17 -4.39 -7.68
N ASP A 20 -7.77 -4.16 -6.42
CA ASP A 20 -7.14 -2.90 -5.99
C ASP A 20 -5.89 -2.56 -6.80
N GLY A 21 -5.02 -3.54 -7.00
CA GLY A 21 -3.80 -3.35 -7.76
C GLY A 21 -4.05 -2.97 -9.23
N LEU A 22 -5.05 -3.59 -9.86
CA LEU A 22 -5.41 -3.30 -11.25
C LEU A 22 -6.01 -1.92 -11.41
N VAL A 23 -6.90 -1.54 -10.47
CA VAL A 23 -7.56 -0.22 -10.46
C VAL A 23 -6.53 0.89 -10.25
N LEU A 24 -5.63 0.73 -9.26
CA LEU A 24 -4.58 1.72 -8.99
C LEU A 24 -3.56 1.79 -10.14
N ASN A 25 -3.20 0.66 -10.73
CA ASN A 25 -2.31 0.64 -11.90
C ASN A 25 -2.90 1.44 -13.06
N LYS A 26 -4.20 1.25 -13.37
CA LYS A 26 -4.86 2.00 -14.44
C LYS A 26 -4.77 3.51 -14.26
N ILE A 27 -4.83 3.99 -13.01
CA ILE A 27 -4.82 5.43 -12.71
C ILE A 27 -3.39 5.99 -12.62
N LEU A 28 -2.46 5.21 -12.04
CA LEU A 28 -1.11 5.69 -11.75
C LEU A 28 -0.12 5.45 -12.89
N LYS A 29 -0.39 4.50 -13.80
CA LYS A 29 0.55 4.06 -14.82
C LYS A 29 1.11 5.19 -15.68
N GLU A 30 0.27 6.09 -16.17
CA GLU A 30 0.68 7.18 -17.04
C GLU A 30 1.49 8.28 -16.33
N LYS A 31 1.27 8.45 -15.01
CA LYS A 31 1.87 9.54 -14.23
C LYS A 31 3.08 9.11 -13.40
N SER A 32 3.15 7.87 -13.01
CA SER A 32 4.10 7.36 -12.02
C SER A 32 4.61 5.96 -12.33
N ASP A 33 3.76 5.07 -12.81
CA ASP A 33 4.03 3.64 -13.09
C ASP A 33 4.76 2.93 -11.93
N PRO A 34 4.22 2.96 -10.71
CA PRO A 34 4.93 2.50 -9.51
C PRO A 34 5.11 0.99 -9.50
N TYR A 35 6.15 0.49 -8.81
CA TYR A 35 6.24 -0.92 -8.45
C TYR A 35 5.29 -1.26 -7.32
N PHE A 36 4.46 -2.28 -7.49
CA PHE A 36 3.58 -2.82 -6.45
C PHE A 36 4.34 -3.81 -5.58
N ILE A 37 4.22 -3.69 -4.26
CA ILE A 37 4.76 -4.67 -3.34
C ILE A 37 3.74 -5.80 -3.19
N ALA A 38 4.11 -7.01 -3.61
CA ALA A 38 3.24 -8.18 -3.61
C ALA A 38 3.81 -9.32 -2.77
N GLY A 39 2.97 -9.98 -1.97
CA GLY A 39 3.37 -11.20 -1.24
C GLY A 39 3.52 -12.42 -2.15
N ILE A 40 4.56 -13.21 -1.96
CA ILE A 40 4.89 -14.39 -2.81
C ILE A 40 3.78 -15.47 -2.82
N LYS A 41 2.88 -15.51 -1.83
CA LYS A 41 1.76 -16.49 -1.79
C LYS A 41 0.77 -16.38 -2.95
N LEU A 42 0.91 -15.34 -3.78
CA LEU A 42 -0.01 -15.03 -4.88
C LEU A 42 0.27 -15.81 -6.18
N SER A 43 1.36 -16.57 -6.25
CA SER A 43 1.84 -17.18 -7.51
C SER A 43 1.04 -18.39 -8.00
N ASN A 44 0.16 -18.97 -7.19
CA ASN A 44 -0.56 -20.19 -7.54
C ASN A 44 -2.03 -19.98 -7.96
N ASP A 45 -2.53 -18.73 -7.92
CA ASP A 45 -3.89 -18.40 -8.33
C ASP A 45 -3.89 -17.77 -9.73
N PRO A 46 -4.68 -18.30 -10.70
CA PRO A 46 -4.73 -17.79 -12.06
C PRO A 46 -5.10 -16.29 -12.17
N ILE A 47 -6.00 -15.80 -11.33
CA ILE A 47 -6.46 -14.40 -11.35
C ILE A 47 -5.35 -13.48 -10.85
N THR A 48 -4.69 -13.88 -9.77
CA THR A 48 -3.58 -13.11 -9.20
C THR A 48 -2.35 -13.15 -10.13
N ASN A 49 -2.13 -14.26 -10.82
CA ASN A 49 -1.03 -14.42 -11.78
C ASN A 49 -1.22 -13.50 -13.02
N ILE A 50 -2.46 -13.24 -13.44
CA ILE A 50 -2.75 -12.24 -14.47
C ILE A 50 -2.43 -10.83 -13.97
N GLY A 51 -2.87 -10.50 -12.74
CA GLY A 51 -2.60 -9.21 -12.12
C GLY A 51 -1.09 -8.91 -12.01
N THR A 52 -0.29 -9.88 -11.56
CA THR A 52 1.17 -9.71 -11.41
C THR A 52 1.91 -9.58 -12.74
N LYS A 53 1.32 -10.01 -13.87
CA LYS A 53 1.89 -9.79 -15.22
C LYS A 53 1.56 -8.41 -15.79
N ILE A 54 0.47 -7.79 -15.33
CA ILE A 54 0.01 -6.48 -15.83
C ILE A 54 0.69 -5.33 -15.10
N VAL A 55 0.97 -5.49 -13.79
CA VAL A 55 1.57 -4.47 -12.95
C VAL A 55 3.05 -4.76 -12.70
N LYS A 56 3.87 -3.71 -12.71
CA LYS A 56 5.25 -3.83 -12.20
C LYS A 56 5.18 -4.25 -10.73
N ASN A 57 5.90 -5.29 -10.33
CA ASN A 57 5.87 -5.72 -8.94
C ASN A 57 7.22 -6.14 -8.41
N ILE A 58 7.38 -6.01 -7.09
CA ILE A 58 8.47 -6.57 -6.31
C ILE A 58 7.85 -7.57 -5.34
N ALA A 59 8.17 -8.85 -5.54
CA ALA A 59 7.68 -9.91 -4.68
C ALA A 59 8.42 -9.91 -3.34
N ILE A 60 7.68 -9.99 -2.23
CA ILE A 60 8.23 -10.10 -0.88
C ILE A 60 7.68 -11.34 -0.16
N LYS A 61 8.48 -11.94 0.71
CA LYS A 61 8.01 -12.99 1.63
C LYS A 61 7.28 -12.32 2.80
N PRO A 62 5.96 -12.53 2.96
CA PRO A 62 5.22 -11.95 4.08
C PRO A 62 5.77 -12.43 5.43
N ASN A 63 5.77 -11.53 6.42
CA ASN A 63 6.18 -11.82 7.80
C ASN A 63 7.62 -12.36 7.96
N SER A 64 8.50 -12.07 7.02
CA SER A 64 9.93 -12.40 7.10
C SER A 64 10.79 -11.14 6.90
N ALA A 65 11.98 -11.14 7.50
CA ALA A 65 13.01 -10.14 7.20
C ALA A 65 13.68 -10.46 5.85
N ASP A 66 12.92 -10.40 4.76
CA ASP A 66 13.38 -10.67 3.40
C ASP A 66 14.36 -9.58 2.96
N LYS A 67 15.64 -9.77 3.30
CA LYS A 67 16.72 -8.80 3.02
C LYS A 67 16.86 -8.53 1.51
N GLU A 68 16.61 -9.53 0.67
CA GLU A 68 16.70 -9.37 -0.78
C GLU A 68 15.58 -8.47 -1.29
N ALA A 69 14.34 -8.70 -0.85
CA ALA A 69 13.22 -7.86 -1.22
C ALA A 69 13.37 -6.43 -0.69
N ILE A 70 13.81 -6.26 0.57
CA ILE A 70 14.12 -4.93 1.14
C ILE A 70 15.14 -4.21 0.27
N THR A 71 16.21 -4.89 -0.14
CA THR A 71 17.26 -4.32 -0.98
C THR A 71 16.70 -3.90 -2.36
N LYS A 72 15.85 -4.73 -2.99
CA LYS A 72 15.21 -4.42 -4.26
C LYS A 72 14.32 -3.17 -4.17
N VAL A 73 13.48 -3.10 -3.12
CA VAL A 73 12.60 -1.94 -2.88
C VAL A 73 13.40 -0.65 -2.69
N VAL A 74 14.42 -0.69 -1.82
CA VAL A 74 15.27 0.48 -1.55
C VAL A 74 16.06 0.90 -2.78
N LYS A 75 16.56 -0.06 -3.58
CA LYS A 75 17.26 0.22 -4.83
C LYS A 75 16.33 0.89 -5.84
N ALA A 76 15.11 0.39 -6.02
CA ALA A 76 14.12 0.99 -6.91
C ALA A 76 13.80 2.44 -6.49
N LEU A 77 13.53 2.68 -5.20
CA LEU A 77 13.32 4.04 -4.69
C LEU A 77 14.52 4.96 -4.93
N LYS A 78 15.74 4.49 -4.66
CA LYS A 78 16.96 5.28 -4.86
C LYS A 78 17.27 5.56 -6.33
N SER A 79 16.78 4.75 -7.26
CA SER A 79 16.87 5.02 -8.71
C SER A 79 15.77 5.95 -9.23
N GLY A 80 14.92 6.49 -8.35
CA GLY A 80 13.86 7.44 -8.69
C GLY A 80 12.52 6.80 -9.07
N GLU A 81 12.40 5.47 -8.92
CA GLU A 81 11.16 4.76 -9.13
C GLU A 81 10.20 4.98 -7.95
N ASP A 82 8.92 5.02 -8.25
CA ASP A 82 7.87 5.08 -7.23
C ASP A 82 7.44 3.67 -6.81
N ILE A 83 6.99 3.52 -5.56
CA ILE A 83 6.50 2.24 -5.01
C ILE A 83 5.06 2.42 -4.56
N LEU A 84 4.23 1.39 -4.72
CA LEU A 84 2.91 1.29 -4.10
C LEU A 84 2.88 0.12 -3.12
N ILE A 85 2.41 0.38 -1.93
CA ILE A 85 2.29 -0.63 -0.88
C ILE A 85 0.95 -0.52 -0.16
N PHE A 86 0.38 -1.65 0.18
CA PHE A 86 -0.76 -1.77 1.09
C PHE A 86 -0.22 -2.01 2.50
N PRO A 87 -0.22 -1.01 3.40
CA PRO A 87 0.43 -1.12 4.71
C PRO A 87 -0.19 -2.18 5.61
N GLU A 88 -1.45 -2.55 5.38
CA GLU A 88 -2.15 -3.64 6.07
C GLU A 88 -1.50 -5.01 5.82
N GLY A 89 -0.82 -5.19 4.69
CA GLY A 89 -0.12 -6.42 4.31
C GLY A 89 -1.03 -7.60 3.96
N THR A 90 -2.34 -7.40 3.99
CA THR A 90 -3.38 -8.34 3.57
C THR A 90 -4.66 -7.58 3.25
N ARG A 91 -5.56 -8.18 2.48
CA ARG A 91 -6.90 -7.62 2.24
C ARG A 91 -7.74 -7.67 3.51
N SER A 92 -8.48 -6.60 3.77
CA SER A 92 -9.45 -6.57 4.87
C SER A 92 -10.66 -7.45 4.52
N ARG A 93 -10.97 -8.38 5.42
CA ARG A 93 -12.17 -9.24 5.29
C ARG A 93 -13.42 -8.58 5.85
N THR A 94 -13.28 -7.49 6.56
CA THR A 94 -14.40 -6.73 7.16
C THR A 94 -14.89 -5.60 6.26
N GLY A 95 -14.21 -5.35 5.13
CA GLY A 95 -14.49 -4.20 4.27
C GLY A 95 -14.03 -2.86 4.85
N ALA A 96 -13.28 -2.87 5.96
CA ALA A 96 -12.76 -1.66 6.61
C ALA A 96 -11.28 -1.83 6.95
N MET A 97 -10.56 -0.71 7.12
CA MET A 97 -9.12 -0.71 7.41
C MET A 97 -8.79 -1.52 8.67
N ILE A 98 -7.70 -2.27 8.60
CA ILE A 98 -7.09 -2.99 9.72
C ILE A 98 -5.73 -2.37 10.05
N GLU A 99 -5.08 -2.83 11.11
CA GLU A 99 -3.79 -2.30 11.56
C GLU A 99 -2.71 -2.42 10.49
N GLY A 100 -1.91 -1.36 10.36
CA GLY A 100 -0.80 -1.28 9.43
C GLY A 100 0.49 -1.88 9.99
N LYS A 101 1.35 -2.42 9.12
CA LYS A 101 2.65 -2.99 9.47
C LYS A 101 3.77 -1.98 9.33
N LYS A 102 4.65 -1.88 10.33
CA LYS A 102 5.76 -0.90 10.42
C LYS A 102 6.83 -1.00 9.31
N GLY A 103 6.86 -2.09 8.54
CA GLY A 103 7.89 -2.30 7.51
C GLY A 103 8.04 -1.17 6.48
N ILE A 104 6.95 -0.45 6.21
CA ILE A 104 6.97 0.69 5.30
C ILE A 104 7.84 1.85 5.79
N LEU A 105 7.89 2.10 7.12
CA LEU A 105 8.71 3.17 7.70
C LEU A 105 10.20 2.94 7.44
N LEU A 106 10.61 1.66 7.37
CA LEU A 106 11.98 1.30 7.02
C LEU A 106 12.33 1.75 5.60
N PHE A 107 11.46 1.45 4.62
CA PHE A 107 11.67 1.83 3.22
C PHE A 107 11.76 3.34 3.07
N ALA A 108 10.80 4.07 3.66
CA ALA A 108 10.76 5.52 3.60
C ALA A 108 12.02 6.16 4.16
N ARG A 109 12.50 5.67 5.32
CA ARG A 109 13.70 6.16 5.98
C ARG A 109 14.97 5.86 5.17
N MET A 110 15.14 4.62 4.67
CA MET A 110 16.33 4.21 3.92
C MET A 110 16.48 4.90 2.58
N ALA A 111 15.37 5.22 1.92
CA ALA A 111 15.35 5.87 0.62
C ALA A 111 15.10 7.40 0.70
N LYS A 112 14.81 7.95 1.87
CA LYS A 112 14.35 9.34 2.06
C LYS A 112 13.14 9.66 1.15
N ALA A 113 12.26 8.68 0.96
CA ALA A 113 11.09 8.78 0.10
C ALA A 113 9.97 9.57 0.76
N GLU A 114 9.20 10.31 -0.05
CA GLU A 114 7.95 10.93 0.39
C GLU A 114 6.83 9.88 0.41
N ILE A 115 5.96 9.92 1.43
CA ILE A 115 4.81 9.00 1.52
C ILE A 115 3.56 9.75 1.13
N ILE A 116 2.80 9.21 0.17
CA ILE A 116 1.56 9.77 -0.36
C ILE A 116 0.41 8.83 -0.03
N PRO A 117 -0.57 9.24 0.78
CA PRO A 117 -1.71 8.42 1.13
C PRO A 117 -2.73 8.39 0.00
N ILE A 118 -3.34 7.23 -0.19
CA ILE A 118 -4.46 7.00 -1.11
C ILE A 118 -5.57 6.31 -0.32
N GLY A 119 -6.78 6.87 -0.37
CA GLY A 119 -7.99 6.22 0.12
C GLY A 119 -8.79 5.67 -1.06
N MET A 120 -9.09 4.39 -1.03
CA MET A 120 -9.87 3.72 -2.08
C MET A 120 -11.09 3.03 -1.48
N SER A 121 -12.27 3.21 -2.10
CA SER A 121 -13.53 2.60 -1.70
C SER A 121 -14.30 2.05 -2.89
N GLY A 122 -15.15 1.04 -2.67
CA GLY A 122 -16.00 0.41 -3.68
C GLY A 122 -15.38 -0.79 -4.39
N THR A 123 -14.08 -1.06 -4.26
CA THR A 123 -13.45 -2.25 -4.85
C THR A 123 -13.89 -3.54 -4.17
N ASP A 124 -14.27 -3.50 -2.91
CA ASP A 124 -14.94 -4.57 -2.16
C ASP A 124 -16.28 -4.99 -2.78
N LYS A 125 -16.97 -4.05 -3.45
CA LYS A 125 -18.20 -4.31 -4.20
C LYS A 125 -17.91 -4.73 -5.65
N LEU A 126 -16.83 -4.20 -6.23
CA LEU A 126 -16.41 -4.51 -7.60
C LEU A 126 -15.93 -5.97 -7.72
N LEU A 127 -15.14 -6.45 -6.79
CA LEU A 127 -14.66 -7.83 -6.69
C LEU A 127 -14.62 -8.24 -5.22
N PRO A 128 -15.77 -8.67 -4.65
CA PRO A 128 -15.88 -9.07 -3.26
C PRO A 128 -14.97 -10.25 -2.92
N ILE A 129 -14.40 -10.25 -1.72
CA ILE A 129 -13.61 -11.37 -1.20
C ILE A 129 -14.53 -12.56 -0.97
N SER A 130 -14.15 -13.73 -1.48
CA SER A 130 -14.88 -14.98 -1.20
C SER A 130 -14.78 -15.33 0.29
N THR A 131 -15.92 -15.73 0.87
CA THR A 131 -16.03 -16.07 2.30
C THR A 131 -15.22 -17.32 2.68
N ASP A 132 -15.04 -18.25 1.74
CA ASP A 132 -14.24 -19.46 1.88
C ASP A 132 -12.74 -19.25 1.62
N GLY A 133 -12.35 -18.02 1.23
CA GLY A 133 -10.97 -17.65 0.93
C GLY A 133 -10.48 -18.13 -0.44
N ASN A 134 -11.36 -18.71 -1.26
CA ASN A 134 -11.03 -19.13 -2.61
C ASN A 134 -11.06 -17.92 -3.57
N MET A 135 -9.90 -17.37 -3.90
CA MET A 135 -9.78 -16.23 -4.81
C MET A 135 -10.32 -16.52 -6.22
N GLY A 136 -10.26 -17.76 -6.67
CA GLY A 136 -10.81 -18.19 -7.96
C GLY A 136 -12.34 -18.18 -8.03
N ALA A 137 -13.02 -18.13 -6.88
CA ALA A 137 -14.47 -18.03 -6.78
C ALA A 137 -14.97 -16.57 -6.78
N GLU A 138 -14.09 -15.58 -6.64
CA GLU A 138 -14.43 -14.16 -6.64
C GLU A 138 -14.97 -13.74 -8.01
N LYS A 139 -16.13 -13.04 -8.04
CA LYS A 139 -16.80 -12.63 -9.26
C LYS A 139 -16.82 -11.11 -9.40
N TRP A 140 -16.59 -10.63 -10.60
CA TRP A 140 -16.69 -9.22 -10.95
C TRP A 140 -18.13 -8.76 -10.96
N HIS A 141 -18.36 -7.59 -10.36
CA HIS A 141 -19.63 -6.89 -10.35
C HIS A 141 -19.45 -5.48 -10.90
N ARG A 142 -20.56 -4.81 -11.19
CA ARG A 142 -20.54 -3.39 -11.49
C ARG A 142 -20.59 -2.61 -10.18
N ALA A 143 -19.65 -1.72 -9.97
CA ALA A 143 -19.58 -0.89 -8.77
C ALA A 143 -18.89 0.44 -9.08
N ASP A 144 -19.25 1.47 -8.32
CA ASP A 144 -18.56 2.75 -8.35
C ASP A 144 -17.34 2.68 -7.43
N VAL A 145 -16.18 3.01 -7.98
CA VAL A 145 -14.91 3.05 -7.24
C VAL A 145 -14.47 4.48 -7.12
N THR A 146 -14.23 4.91 -5.89
CA THR A 146 -13.69 6.23 -5.57
C THR A 146 -12.25 6.12 -5.09
N ILE A 147 -11.37 6.97 -5.64
CA ILE A 147 -9.96 7.06 -5.26
C ILE A 147 -9.64 8.51 -4.94
N ASN A 148 -9.21 8.74 -3.70
CA ASN A 148 -8.75 10.03 -3.20
C ASN A 148 -7.25 9.95 -2.93
N ILE A 149 -6.48 10.85 -3.52
CA ILE A 149 -5.03 10.97 -3.29
C ILE A 149 -4.81 12.20 -2.42
N GLY A 150 -4.16 12.00 -1.27
CA GLY A 150 -3.86 13.08 -0.33
C GLY A 150 -2.49 13.71 -0.54
N ASP A 151 -2.20 14.71 0.28
CA ASP A 151 -0.89 15.34 0.32
C ASP A 151 0.14 14.43 1.00
N LYS A 152 1.42 14.72 0.77
CA LYS A 152 2.51 14.00 1.42
C LYS A 152 2.39 14.03 2.95
N ILE A 153 2.59 12.87 3.55
CA ILE A 153 2.50 12.71 5.00
C ILE A 153 3.65 13.43 5.70
N GLN A 154 3.30 14.25 6.69
CA GLN A 154 4.25 14.86 7.61
C GLN A 154 4.28 14.03 8.90
N PHE A 155 5.40 13.35 9.16
CA PHE A 155 5.54 12.59 10.40
C PHE A 155 5.84 13.50 11.59
N PRO A 156 5.38 13.14 12.81
CA PRO A 156 5.77 13.85 14.02
C PRO A 156 7.27 13.79 14.22
N LYS A 157 7.85 14.79 14.88
CA LYS A 157 9.23 14.72 15.33
C LYS A 157 9.35 13.74 16.50
N ARG A 158 10.48 13.00 16.53
CA ARG A 158 10.80 12.15 17.68
C ARG A 158 11.15 13.02 18.88
N GLU A 159 10.53 12.73 20.02
CA GLU A 159 10.81 13.40 21.27
C GLU A 159 12.17 12.93 21.85
N LYS A 160 12.77 13.76 22.71
CA LYS A 160 14.16 13.55 23.17
C LYS A 160 14.35 12.20 23.88
N ASP A 161 13.39 11.82 24.71
CA ASP A 161 13.46 10.63 25.56
C ASP A 161 12.49 9.52 25.10
N GLU A 162 11.89 9.68 23.91
CA GLU A 162 10.93 8.73 23.36
C GLU A 162 11.63 7.45 22.88
N ASP A 163 11.08 6.29 23.25
CA ASP A 163 11.54 5.01 22.72
C ASP A 163 11.32 4.93 21.21
N LYS A 164 12.19 4.16 20.55
CA LYS A 164 12.12 4.02 19.09
C LYS A 164 10.83 3.36 18.65
N HIS A 165 10.32 2.39 19.38
CA HIS A 165 9.10 1.66 19.03
C HIS A 165 7.87 2.53 19.22
N GLU A 166 7.81 3.34 20.29
CA GLU A 166 6.75 4.33 20.53
C GLU A 166 6.70 5.36 19.41
N TYR A 167 7.87 5.89 19.01
CA TYR A 167 7.95 6.81 17.87
C TYR A 167 7.46 6.16 16.56
N GLU A 168 7.86 4.92 16.29
CA GLU A 168 7.42 4.18 15.10
C GLU A 168 5.90 3.91 15.16
N ASP A 169 5.31 3.68 16.33
CA ASP A 169 3.85 3.53 16.51
C ASP A 169 3.12 4.84 16.20
N ARG A 170 3.59 5.98 16.69
CA ARG A 170 3.02 7.30 16.35
C ARG A 170 3.13 7.60 14.86
N CYS A 171 4.25 7.24 14.22
CA CYS A 171 4.41 7.38 12.78
C CYS A 171 3.41 6.50 12.02
N MET A 172 3.21 5.25 12.44
CA MET A 172 2.23 4.37 11.81
C MET A 172 0.79 4.85 12.01
N ASP A 173 0.42 5.30 13.21
CA ASP A 173 -0.90 5.89 13.44
C ASP A 173 -1.13 7.10 12.53
N THR A 174 -0.15 8.00 12.42
CA THR A 174 -0.19 9.16 11.52
C THR A 174 -0.39 8.73 10.06
N LEU A 175 0.34 7.71 9.60
CA LEU A 175 0.25 7.18 8.24
C LEU A 175 -1.14 6.60 7.98
N MET A 176 -1.61 5.72 8.85
CA MET A 176 -2.88 5.03 8.67
C MET A 176 -4.08 5.98 8.77
N ARG A 177 -4.05 6.94 9.70
CA ARG A 177 -5.08 8.00 9.78
C ARG A 177 -5.07 8.92 8.57
N SER A 178 -3.91 9.13 7.94
CA SER A 178 -3.84 9.90 6.68
C SER A 178 -4.59 9.19 5.55
N ILE A 179 -4.56 7.86 5.48
CA ILE A 179 -5.38 7.07 4.56
C ILE A 179 -6.87 7.15 4.98
N ALA A 180 -7.16 6.92 6.27
CA ALA A 180 -8.52 6.88 6.79
C ALA A 180 -9.30 8.18 6.52
N ARG A 181 -8.64 9.34 6.64
CA ARG A 181 -9.26 10.67 6.34
C ARG A 181 -9.72 10.81 4.89
N LEU A 182 -9.18 10.05 3.97
CA LEU A 182 -9.55 10.02 2.55
C LEU A 182 -10.73 9.09 2.26
N LEU A 183 -11.21 8.34 3.26
CA LEU A 183 -12.24 7.31 3.14
C LEU A 183 -13.55 7.74 3.81
N PRO A 184 -14.71 7.27 3.31
CA PRO A 184 -15.95 7.27 4.06
C PRO A 184 -15.79 6.58 5.42
N GLU A 185 -16.54 7.02 6.43
CA GLU A 185 -16.35 6.59 7.82
C GLU A 185 -16.40 5.08 8.02
N HIS A 186 -17.33 4.40 7.35
CA HIS A 186 -17.50 2.95 7.48
C HIS A 186 -16.30 2.13 6.96
N TYR A 187 -15.43 2.71 6.09
CA TYR A 187 -14.21 2.08 5.64
C TYR A 187 -13.01 2.29 6.57
N ARG A 188 -13.09 3.22 7.54
CA ARG A 188 -11.94 3.62 8.38
C ARG A 188 -11.52 2.56 9.40
N GLY A 189 -12.38 1.59 9.73
CA GLY A 189 -12.10 0.48 10.63
C GLY A 189 -11.62 0.95 12.01
N VAL A 190 -10.41 0.52 12.40
CA VAL A 190 -9.80 0.87 13.70
C VAL A 190 -9.29 2.32 13.79
N TYR A 191 -9.38 3.09 12.69
CA TYR A 191 -8.90 4.49 12.59
C TYR A 191 -10.03 5.52 12.49
N LYS A 192 -11.22 5.20 13.02
CA LYS A 192 -12.36 6.12 13.12
C LYS A 192 -12.05 7.36 13.95
#